data_453ca67a9b29ca383faadd9b8809bb3f
#
_entry.id   453ca67a9b29ca383faadd9b8809bb3f
#
_cell.length_a   1.000
_cell.length_b   1.000
_cell.length_c   1.000
_cell.angle_alpha   90.00
_cell.angle_beta   90.00
_cell.angle_gamma   90.00
#
_symmetry.space_group_name_H-M   'P 1'
#
loop_
_entity.id
_entity.type
_entity.pdbx_description
1 polymer ?
#
loop_
_entity_poly.entity_id
_entity_poly.type
_entity_poly.pdbx_seq_one_letter_code
_entity_poly.pdbx_strand_id
1 'polypeptide(L)' 'MKTLFNGRLSIEVSAHGAELCSIFSNGKEYLWQADPAFWKRHSPVLFPIVGSVWENEYRNEGTTYVLTQHGFARDMEFT' A
#
# COMPACT_ATOMS: atom_id res chain seq x y z
N MET A 1 -1.26 9.03 10.59
CA MET A 1 -0.83 7.63 10.74
C MET A 1 -1.44 7.02 11.97
N LYS A 2 -1.89 5.79 11.88
CA LYS A 2 -2.51 5.08 13.00
C LYS A 2 -1.54 4.06 13.58
N THR A 3 -1.47 4.00 14.92
CA THR A 3 -0.62 3.07 15.63
C THR A 3 -1.48 2.08 16.40
N LEU A 4 -1.16 0.79 16.29
CA LEU A 4 -1.78 -0.28 17.06
C LEU A 4 -0.71 -0.97 17.91
N PHE A 5 -1.01 -1.24 19.16
CA PHE A 5 -0.05 -1.79 20.09
C PHE A 5 -0.73 -2.81 21.04
N ASN A 6 -0.11 -3.98 21.20
CA ASN A 6 -0.66 -5.03 22.06
C ASN A 6 0.20 -5.36 23.29
N GLY A 7 1.19 -4.51 23.61
CA GLY A 7 2.12 -4.73 24.70
C GLY A 7 3.45 -5.36 24.28
N ARG A 8 3.51 -5.96 23.10
CA ARG A 8 4.73 -6.56 22.54
C ARG A 8 5.05 -6.03 21.16
N LEU A 9 4.03 -5.88 20.34
CA LEU A 9 4.15 -5.54 18.93
C LEU A 9 3.47 -4.21 18.69
N SER A 10 4.16 -3.29 18.01
CA SER A 10 3.61 -2.02 17.56
C SER A 10 3.62 -2.00 16.04
N ILE A 11 2.49 -1.60 15.45
CA ILE A 11 2.42 -1.40 14.00
C ILE A 11 1.91 0.00 13.70
N GLU A 12 2.35 0.55 12.57
CA GLU A 12 1.86 1.83 12.09
C GLU A 12 1.30 1.68 10.69
N VAL A 13 0.14 2.31 10.47
CA VAL A 13 -0.56 2.27 9.18
C VAL A 13 -0.78 3.71 8.71
N SER A 14 -0.37 4.00 7.49
CA SER A 14 -0.57 5.30 6.88
C SER A 14 -1.99 5.44 6.36
N ALA A 15 -2.60 6.62 6.53
CA ALA A 15 -3.89 6.91 5.91
C ALA A 15 -3.78 6.95 4.39
N HIS A 16 -2.63 7.35 3.86
CA HIS A 16 -2.38 7.30 2.43
C HIS A 16 -2.17 5.85 1.99
N GLY A 17 -3.09 5.32 1.22
CA GLY A 17 -3.06 3.95 0.72
C GLY A 17 -3.38 2.89 1.77
N ALA A 18 -3.74 3.25 3.01
CA ALA A 18 -3.93 2.32 4.13
C ALA A 18 -2.71 1.38 4.27
N GLU A 19 -1.53 1.92 4.04
CA GLU A 19 -0.29 1.15 3.91
C GLU A 19 0.34 0.88 5.27
N LEU A 20 0.70 -0.38 5.51
CA LEU A 20 1.47 -0.77 6.70
C LEU A 20 2.89 -0.23 6.54
N CYS A 21 3.34 0.59 7.49
CA CYS A 21 4.62 1.30 7.40
C CYS A 21 5.63 0.87 8.45
N SER A 22 5.20 0.21 9.52
CA SER A 22 6.10 -0.20 10.59
C SER A 22 5.58 -1.43 11.31
N ILE A 23 6.49 -2.35 11.60
CA ILE A 23 6.28 -3.48 12.49
C ILE A 23 7.45 -3.44 13.48
N PHE A 24 7.19 -3.01 14.71
CA PHE A 24 8.24 -2.79 15.70
C PHE A 24 8.03 -3.65 16.93
N SER A 25 9.07 -4.33 17.37
CA SER A 25 9.05 -5.19 18.55
C SER A 25 10.44 -5.29 19.17
N ASN A 26 10.50 -5.24 20.52
CA ASN A 26 11.75 -5.36 21.27
C ASN A 26 12.88 -4.43 20.79
N GLY A 27 12.51 -3.17 20.47
CA GLY A 27 13.47 -2.18 20.01
C GLY A 27 13.97 -2.38 18.58
N LYS A 28 13.30 -3.23 17.81
CA LYS A 28 13.72 -3.54 16.44
C LYS A 28 12.57 -3.35 15.45
N GLU A 29 12.87 -2.69 14.33
CA GLU A 29 11.96 -2.54 13.19
C GLU A 29 12.11 -3.73 12.25
N TYR A 30 10.98 -4.35 11.87
CA TYR A 30 10.98 -5.54 11.03
C TYR A 30 10.52 -5.27 9.59
N LEU A 31 9.95 -4.10 9.32
CA LEU A 31 9.45 -3.78 7.99
C LEU A 31 10.44 -2.90 7.25
N TRP A 32 10.56 -3.11 5.95
CA TRP A 32 11.34 -2.27 5.04
C TRP A 32 10.95 -0.79 5.21
N GLN A 33 11.91 0.09 5.35
CA GLN A 33 11.68 1.51 5.67
C GLN A 33 11.73 2.44 4.45
N ALA A 34 11.43 1.92 3.29
CA ALA A 34 11.22 2.70 2.08
C ALA A 34 12.40 3.60 1.69
N ASP A 35 13.63 3.06 1.75
CA ASP A 35 14.83 3.80 1.35
C ASP A 35 14.73 4.18 -0.14
N PRO A 36 14.67 5.48 -0.50
CA PRO A 36 14.50 5.90 -1.89
C PRO A 36 15.61 5.46 -2.82
N ALA A 37 16.80 5.10 -2.29
CA ALA A 37 17.90 4.61 -3.10
C ALA A 37 17.61 3.23 -3.69
N PHE A 38 16.61 2.52 -3.14
CA PHE A 38 16.22 1.18 -3.59
C PHE A 38 14.75 1.14 -3.98
N TRP A 39 13.84 1.30 -3.01
CA TRP A 39 12.40 1.27 -3.25
C TRP A 39 11.69 2.11 -2.19
N LYS A 40 11.05 3.18 -2.63
CA LYS A 40 10.49 4.21 -1.74
C LYS A 40 9.14 3.87 -1.14
N ARG A 41 8.65 2.64 -1.27
CA ARG A 41 7.39 2.20 -0.69
C ARG A 41 7.63 1.14 0.38
N HIS A 42 6.64 0.93 1.26
CA HIS A 42 6.69 -0.11 2.30
C HIS A 42 5.94 -1.36 1.84
N SER A 43 4.62 -1.36 2.00
CA SER A 43 3.76 -2.49 1.63
C SER A 43 2.46 -1.98 1.05
N PRO A 44 2.48 -1.45 -0.19
CA PRO A 44 1.28 -0.85 -0.79
C PRO A 44 0.16 -1.87 -0.97
N VAL A 45 -1.07 -1.41 -0.76
CA VAL A 45 -2.26 -2.24 -0.97
C VAL A 45 -2.53 -2.34 -2.47
N LEU A 46 -2.61 -3.55 -2.97
CA LEU A 46 -2.83 -3.83 -4.40
C LEU A 46 -4.33 -4.08 -4.62
N PHE A 47 -5.03 -3.05 -5.09
CA PHE A 47 -6.47 -3.11 -5.33
C PHE A 47 -6.87 -2.08 -6.39
N PRO A 48 -7.79 -2.39 -7.31
CA PRO A 48 -8.53 -3.65 -7.41
C PRO A 48 -7.79 -4.76 -8.15
N ILE A 49 -6.55 -4.55 -8.56
CA ILE A 49 -5.80 -5.59 -9.27
C ILE A 49 -4.38 -5.75 -8.72
N VAL A 50 -3.77 -6.88 -9.02
CA VAL A 50 -2.35 -7.15 -8.82
C VAL A 50 -1.70 -7.20 -10.19
N GLY A 51 -0.62 -6.44 -10.39
CA GLY A 51 0.02 -6.35 -11.71
C GLY A 51 -0.62 -5.30 -12.59
N SER A 52 -0.61 -5.54 -13.89
CA SER A 52 -1.14 -4.61 -14.88
C SER A 52 -2.13 -5.30 -15.81
N VAL A 53 -3.11 -4.54 -16.31
CA VAL A 53 -3.99 -4.98 -17.38
C VAL A 53 -3.40 -4.49 -18.71
N TRP A 54 -3.86 -5.08 -19.83
CA TRP A 54 -3.41 -4.71 -21.17
C TRP A 54 -3.64 -3.21 -21.42
N GLU A 55 -2.60 -2.52 -21.83
CA GLU A 55 -2.62 -1.08 -22.12
C GLU A 55 -3.16 -0.22 -20.96
N ASN A 56 -3.11 -0.72 -19.72
CA ASN A 56 -3.65 -0.05 -18.53
C ASN A 56 -5.12 0.34 -18.65
N GLU A 57 -5.90 -0.46 -19.37
CA GLU A 57 -7.32 -0.22 -19.57
C GLU A 57 -8.13 -1.49 -19.43
N TYR A 58 -9.37 -1.36 -18.97
CA TYR A 58 -10.36 -2.45 -19.03
C TYR A 58 -11.71 -1.92 -19.49
N ARG A 59 -12.55 -2.79 -19.99
CA ARG A 59 -13.88 -2.43 -20.48
C ARG A 59 -14.96 -3.12 -19.67
N ASN A 60 -16.02 -2.38 -19.40
CA ASN A 60 -17.19 -2.92 -18.73
C ASN A 60 -18.42 -2.25 -19.30
N GLU A 61 -19.35 -3.04 -19.85
CA GLU A 61 -20.61 -2.56 -20.44
C GLU A 61 -20.39 -1.45 -21.48
N GLY A 62 -19.37 -1.60 -22.33
CA GLY A 62 -19.09 -0.65 -23.40
C GLY A 62 -18.31 0.58 -22.96
N THR A 63 -17.97 0.71 -21.68
CA THR A 63 -17.18 1.83 -21.16
C THR A 63 -15.74 1.38 -20.91
N THR A 64 -14.79 2.19 -21.34
CA THR A 64 -13.37 1.96 -21.12
C THR A 64 -12.91 2.70 -19.87
N TYR A 65 -12.22 1.98 -18.98
CA TYR A 65 -11.67 2.55 -17.76
C TYR A 65 -10.17 2.41 -17.75
N VAL A 66 -9.48 3.44 -17.28
CA VAL A 66 -8.02 3.42 -17.12
C VAL A 66 -7.70 2.81 -15.74
N LEU A 67 -6.74 1.88 -15.72
CA LEU A 67 -6.33 1.24 -14.49
C LEU A 67 -4.82 0.99 -14.54
N THR A 68 -4.09 1.73 -13.70
CA THR A 68 -2.63 1.63 -13.66
C THR A 68 -2.18 0.38 -12.91
N GLN A 69 -0.86 0.11 -12.98
CA GLN A 69 -0.25 -1.05 -12.31
C GLN A 69 -0.67 -1.12 -10.83
N HIS A 70 -1.14 -2.27 -10.40
CA HIS A 70 -1.60 -2.56 -9.03
C HIS A 70 -2.83 -1.74 -8.60
N GLY A 71 -3.50 -1.04 -9.53
CA GLY A 71 -4.71 -0.29 -9.23
C GLY A 71 -4.46 1.02 -8.48
N PHE A 72 -5.47 1.52 -7.78
CA PHE A 72 -5.47 2.88 -7.25
C PHE A 72 -5.51 2.97 -5.72
N ALA A 73 -5.81 1.89 -4.99
CA ALA A 73 -5.99 1.98 -3.54
C ALA A 73 -4.74 2.51 -2.83
N ARG A 74 -3.56 2.15 -3.31
CA ARG A 74 -2.28 2.57 -2.71
C ARG A 74 -2.05 4.07 -2.75
N ASP A 75 -2.77 4.79 -3.59
CA ASP A 75 -2.65 6.25 -3.75
C ASP A 75 -3.85 7.01 -3.20
N MET A 76 -4.78 6.34 -2.53
CA MET A 76 -5.97 6.95 -1.94
C MET A 76 -5.78 7.23 -0.45
N GLU A 77 -6.52 8.24 0.05
CA GLU A 77 -6.57 8.50 1.47
C GLU A 77 -7.68 7.69 2.14
N PHE A 78 -7.37 7.05 3.25
CA PHE A 78 -8.31 6.27 4.04
C PHE A 78 -8.55 6.94 5.40
N THR A 79 -9.74 6.81 5.93
CA THR A 79 -10.10 7.36 7.23
C THR A 79 -10.40 6.28 8.25
#